data_3ebf50d7d6d154aac363454bbd00f2b3
#
_entry.id   3ebf50d7d6d154aac363454bbd00f2b3
#
_cell.length_a   1.000
_cell.length_b   1.000
_cell.length_c   1.000
_cell.angle_alpha   90.00
_cell.angle_beta   90.00
_cell.angle_gamma   90.00
#
_symmetry.space_group_name_H-M   'P 1'
#
loop_
_entity.id
_entity.type
_entity.pdbx_description
1 polymer ?
#
loop_
_entity_poly.entity_id
_entity_poly.type
_entity_poly.pdbx_seq_one_letter_code
_entity_poly.pdbx_strand_id
1 'polypeptide(L)'
;MIRGALILLIAPLSAHAQLSLFSVNGTTETPVGTSYQVGSIATGDSKDTRFRARNSSSSPINVTRIAISGSGFSIIQTPSVPFVVAPGSFQDIYVHFTGITVASYSANFQIVYSAGSTSVLLLGAVVAAPALSTLSASSGCSGPDATTNTLGFGTIQSGQTTACMLSLKNLGAQSLTVSTLALTGAGFSFANVPHTPLIIPPGGSSNFTVNFTPSAATIYSGVLTVDTRSYPLSGTGFNPPLPTPILEFDAGAPASGQQRSLTMRLPTPSPVAATGSVLLSFHPSSAAVTGDPAVMFVATGAHSVPFSIKAGDIQFLLGGQTGAVFQTGTTAGDIAFSISTNVTVSGTASASMSIPAAPIGVDNATATARAGNLDVQVWGFDNTYSAGAMSFTFYDRSGSVVQPGAVSADFSAQFRAYFTAAAAGSAFQMRVSFPVTGDSSQISAVDVQLTNSAGIATIQRLKF
;
A
#
# COMPACT_ATOMS: atom_id res chain seq x y z
N MET A 1 -92.73 13.33 13.30
CA MET A 1 -91.44 12.61 13.07
C MET A 1 -90.72 13.33 11.96
N ILE A 2 -89.78 14.21 12.29
CA ILE A 2 -88.95 14.91 11.33
C ILE A 2 -87.56 14.34 11.46
N ARG A 3 -87.04 13.65 10.44
CA ARG A 3 -85.64 13.18 10.39
C ARG A 3 -84.83 14.25 9.71
N GLY A 4 -84.01 14.97 10.49
CA GLY A 4 -82.97 15.87 9.98
C GLY A 4 -81.75 15.07 9.66
N ALA A 5 -81.30 15.10 8.40
CA ALA A 5 -80.02 14.59 7.96
C ALA A 5 -78.93 15.63 8.25
N LEU A 6 -78.00 15.30 9.14
CA LEU A 6 -76.82 16.11 9.42
C LEU A 6 -75.78 15.82 8.31
N ILE A 7 -75.54 16.74 7.39
CA ILE A 7 -74.48 16.68 6.39
C ILE A 7 -73.20 17.22 7.04
N LEU A 8 -72.26 16.34 7.38
CA LEU A 8 -70.93 16.74 7.85
C LEU A 8 -70.07 17.12 6.61
N LEU A 9 -69.88 18.43 6.43
CA LEU A 9 -68.96 18.95 5.41
C LEU A 9 -67.54 18.81 5.95
N ILE A 10 -66.81 17.80 5.52
CA ILE A 10 -65.36 17.71 5.74
C ILE A 10 -64.70 18.55 4.64
N ALA A 11 -64.27 19.74 4.98
CA ALA A 11 -63.41 20.55 4.13
C ALA A 11 -62.00 19.89 4.11
N PRO A 12 -61.42 19.65 2.94
CA PRO A 12 -60.05 19.16 2.91
C PRO A 12 -59.14 20.24 3.50
N LEU A 13 -58.41 19.91 4.58
CA LEU A 13 -57.27 20.69 5.00
C LEU A 13 -56.27 20.68 3.83
N SER A 14 -56.19 21.78 3.11
CA SER A 14 -55.13 21.97 2.11
C SER A 14 -53.79 21.97 2.86
N ALA A 15 -53.05 20.89 2.79
CA ALA A 15 -51.70 20.83 3.27
C ALA A 15 -50.84 21.80 2.44
N HIS A 16 -50.70 23.03 2.93
CA HIS A 16 -49.79 23.99 2.31
C HIS A 16 -48.37 23.47 2.36
N ALA A 17 -47.70 23.54 1.22
CA ALA A 17 -46.29 23.18 1.14
C ALA A 17 -45.50 24.03 2.11
N GLN A 18 -44.93 23.42 3.14
CA GLN A 18 -44.17 24.09 4.21
C GLN A 18 -42.80 23.48 4.35
N LEU A 19 -41.78 24.33 4.42
CA LEU A 19 -40.46 23.94 4.84
C LEU A 19 -40.41 23.83 6.36
N SER A 20 -40.02 22.67 6.85
CA SER A 20 -39.69 22.45 8.27
C SER A 20 -38.21 22.69 8.50
N LEU A 21 -37.86 23.43 9.53
CA LEU A 21 -36.49 23.74 9.86
C LEU A 21 -36.03 22.91 11.06
N PHE A 22 -34.84 22.32 10.94
CA PHE A 22 -34.18 21.52 11.98
C PHE A 22 -32.81 22.12 12.26
N SER A 23 -32.34 22.04 13.49
CA SER A 23 -30.93 22.16 13.82
C SER A 23 -30.29 20.79 13.77
N VAL A 24 -29.03 20.70 13.24
CA VAL A 24 -28.35 19.44 13.04
C VAL A 24 -27.04 19.42 13.83
N ASN A 25 -26.94 18.46 14.72
CA ASN A 25 -25.73 18.20 15.48
C ASN A 25 -25.26 16.75 15.22
N GLY A 26 -24.12 16.62 14.51
CA GLY A 26 -23.68 15.31 13.99
C GLY A 26 -24.72 14.73 13.03
N THR A 27 -25.35 13.63 13.41
CA THR A 27 -26.45 12.96 12.68
C THR A 27 -27.84 13.27 13.25
N THR A 28 -27.91 13.97 14.40
CA THR A 28 -29.18 14.23 15.11
C THR A 28 -29.83 15.49 14.56
N GLU A 29 -31.09 15.38 14.14
CA GLU A 29 -31.96 16.49 13.74
C GLU A 29 -32.93 16.84 14.87
N THR A 30 -32.98 18.12 15.27
CA THR A 30 -33.95 18.62 16.26
C THR A 30 -34.82 19.69 15.59
N PRO A 31 -36.17 19.57 15.63
CA PRO A 31 -37.03 20.59 15.06
C PRO A 31 -36.77 21.96 15.70
N VAL A 32 -36.74 23.00 14.89
CA VAL A 32 -36.57 24.39 15.33
C VAL A 32 -37.94 25.06 15.40
N GLY A 33 -38.26 25.63 16.56
CA GLY A 33 -39.50 26.38 16.75
C GLY A 33 -39.40 27.80 16.19
N THR A 34 -40.15 28.72 16.80
CA THR A 34 -40.12 30.17 16.45
C THR A 34 -38.85 30.88 16.90
N SER A 35 -38.08 30.26 17.81
CA SER A 35 -36.79 30.75 18.26
C SER A 35 -35.79 29.59 18.43
N TYR A 36 -34.51 29.92 18.34
CA TYR A 36 -33.41 28.98 18.54
C TYR A 36 -32.27 29.60 19.32
N GLN A 37 -31.88 28.95 20.42
CA GLN A 37 -30.74 29.36 21.23
C GLN A 37 -29.45 28.79 20.63
N VAL A 38 -28.64 29.67 20.04
CA VAL A 38 -27.31 29.30 19.54
C VAL A 38 -26.35 29.10 20.71
N GLY A 39 -26.63 29.76 21.85
CA GLY A 39 -25.83 29.70 23.07
C GLY A 39 -24.91 30.89 23.24
N SER A 40 -23.93 30.73 24.13
CA SER A 40 -22.96 31.81 24.43
C SER A 40 -21.61 31.49 23.79
N ILE A 41 -20.92 32.53 23.32
CA ILE A 41 -19.53 32.54 22.90
C ILE A 41 -18.76 33.57 23.72
N ALA A 42 -17.44 33.39 23.85
CA ALA A 42 -16.62 34.46 24.45
C ALA A 42 -16.34 35.56 23.40
N THR A 43 -16.00 36.76 23.88
CA THR A 43 -15.62 37.87 23.01
C THR A 43 -14.47 37.47 22.06
N GLY A 44 -14.70 37.58 20.78
CA GLY A 44 -13.75 37.19 19.73
C GLY A 44 -13.84 35.72 19.25
N ASP A 45 -14.66 34.91 19.92
CA ASP A 45 -14.98 33.57 19.46
C ASP A 45 -16.14 33.59 18.45
N SER A 46 -16.35 32.44 17.81
CA SER A 46 -17.48 32.24 16.91
C SER A 46 -18.07 30.84 17.05
N LYS A 47 -19.28 30.68 16.56
CA LYS A 47 -19.97 29.39 16.56
C LYS A 47 -20.80 29.22 15.31
N ASP A 48 -20.58 28.07 14.63
CA ASP A 48 -21.37 27.69 13.47
C ASP A 48 -22.52 26.78 13.88
N THR A 49 -23.67 27.03 13.27
CA THR A 49 -24.87 26.20 13.46
C THR A 49 -25.38 25.77 12.11
N ARG A 50 -25.53 24.45 11.96
CA ARG A 50 -26.12 23.86 10.75
C ARG A 50 -27.63 23.75 10.90
N PHE A 51 -28.35 24.43 10.04
CA PHE A 51 -29.79 24.29 9.88
C PHE A 51 -30.12 23.48 8.65
N ARG A 52 -31.14 22.66 8.74
CA ARG A 52 -31.66 21.83 7.65
C ARG A 52 -33.08 22.22 7.33
N ALA A 53 -33.29 22.74 6.14
CA ALA A 53 -34.61 23.03 5.60
C ALA A 53 -35.13 21.79 4.85
N ARG A 54 -36.13 21.11 5.39
CA ARG A 54 -36.73 19.89 4.85
C ARG A 54 -38.09 20.18 4.23
N ASN A 55 -38.29 19.69 3.03
CA ASN A 55 -39.60 19.70 2.39
C ASN A 55 -40.35 18.41 2.78
N SER A 56 -41.26 18.54 3.71
CA SER A 56 -42.15 17.42 4.13
C SER A 56 -43.44 17.33 3.32
N SER A 57 -43.65 18.19 2.31
CA SER A 57 -44.81 18.17 1.44
C SER A 57 -44.62 17.23 0.25
N SER A 58 -45.70 16.96 -0.47
CA SER A 58 -45.69 16.15 -1.70
C SER A 58 -45.35 16.94 -2.97
N SER A 59 -45.12 18.26 -2.86
CA SER A 59 -44.83 19.14 -4.02
C SER A 59 -43.45 19.77 -3.87
N PRO A 60 -42.74 20.05 -4.98
CA PRO A 60 -41.46 20.76 -4.94
C PRO A 60 -41.67 22.18 -4.39
N ILE A 61 -40.72 22.64 -3.56
CA ILE A 61 -40.70 23.98 -2.98
C ILE A 61 -39.56 24.77 -3.61
N ASN A 62 -39.88 25.89 -4.25
CA ASN A 62 -38.86 26.79 -4.77
C ASN A 62 -38.51 27.83 -3.72
N VAL A 63 -37.24 27.82 -3.25
CA VAL A 63 -36.69 28.80 -2.32
C VAL A 63 -36.15 29.96 -3.14
N THR A 64 -36.68 31.16 -2.87
CA THR A 64 -36.35 32.36 -3.64
C THR A 64 -35.45 33.32 -2.91
N ARG A 65 -35.39 33.23 -1.54
CA ARG A 65 -34.54 34.07 -0.71
C ARG A 65 -34.21 33.39 0.62
N ILE A 66 -32.97 33.51 1.01
CA ILE A 66 -32.51 33.20 2.37
C ILE A 66 -31.86 34.47 2.91
N ALA A 67 -32.27 34.90 4.07
CA ALA A 67 -31.78 36.14 4.67
C ALA A 67 -31.65 36.02 6.19
N ILE A 68 -30.69 36.74 6.71
CA ILE A 68 -30.55 36.99 8.16
C ILE A 68 -30.57 38.49 8.37
N SER A 69 -31.32 38.96 9.36
CA SER A 69 -31.38 40.35 9.73
C SER A 69 -31.22 40.50 11.25
N GLY A 70 -30.24 41.25 11.66
CA GLY A 70 -29.83 41.45 13.05
C GLY A 70 -28.33 41.52 13.16
N SER A 71 -27.81 41.65 14.35
CA SER A 71 -26.36 41.74 14.60
C SER A 71 -25.78 40.43 15.10
N GLY A 72 -24.53 40.17 14.78
CA GLY A 72 -23.74 39.02 15.25
C GLY A 72 -23.99 37.71 14.52
N PHE A 73 -24.94 37.66 13.60
CA PHE A 73 -25.24 36.44 12.80
C PHE A 73 -25.04 36.69 11.31
N SER A 74 -24.49 35.72 10.62
CA SER A 74 -24.33 35.72 9.16
C SER A 74 -24.54 34.33 8.57
N ILE A 75 -24.86 34.29 7.30
CA ILE A 75 -24.93 33.03 6.56
C ILE A 75 -23.56 32.79 5.90
N ILE A 76 -22.92 31.67 6.20
CA ILE A 76 -21.58 31.35 5.68
C ILE A 76 -21.62 30.32 4.56
N GLN A 77 -22.67 29.49 4.52
CA GLN A 77 -22.85 28.51 3.46
C GLN A 77 -24.34 28.28 3.19
N THR A 78 -24.74 28.49 1.96
CA THR A 78 -26.08 28.23 1.44
C THR A 78 -26.01 27.96 -0.06
N PRO A 79 -26.97 27.22 -0.65
CA PRO A 79 -27.11 27.13 -2.08
C PRO A 79 -27.40 28.49 -2.70
N SER A 80 -27.02 28.68 -3.95
CA SER A 80 -27.42 29.86 -4.73
C SER A 80 -28.93 29.88 -4.92
N VAL A 81 -29.55 30.98 -4.51
CA VAL A 81 -30.99 31.16 -4.72
C VAL A 81 -31.26 31.75 -6.14
N PRO A 82 -32.36 31.37 -6.83
CA PRO A 82 -33.36 30.41 -6.40
C PRO A 82 -32.93 28.94 -6.57
N PHE A 83 -33.43 28.05 -5.71
CA PHE A 83 -33.23 26.59 -5.82
C PHE A 83 -34.52 25.85 -5.41
N VAL A 84 -34.62 24.58 -5.85
CA VAL A 84 -35.80 23.75 -5.58
C VAL A 84 -35.43 22.67 -4.54
N VAL A 85 -36.28 22.52 -3.53
CA VAL A 85 -36.20 21.38 -2.59
C VAL A 85 -37.30 20.39 -3.01
N ALA A 86 -36.89 19.25 -3.52
CA ALA A 86 -37.83 18.20 -3.96
C ALA A 86 -38.61 17.61 -2.76
N PRO A 87 -39.75 16.98 -2.97
CA PRO A 87 -40.52 16.30 -1.94
C PRO A 87 -39.64 15.31 -1.16
N GLY A 88 -39.71 15.33 0.18
CA GLY A 88 -38.91 14.49 1.08
C GLY A 88 -37.43 14.83 1.17
N SER A 89 -36.91 15.74 0.34
CA SER A 89 -35.52 16.19 0.34
C SER A 89 -35.29 17.34 1.30
N PHE A 90 -34.03 17.68 1.49
CA PHE A 90 -33.62 18.78 2.35
C PHE A 90 -32.46 19.59 1.74
N GLN A 91 -32.22 20.76 2.33
CA GLN A 91 -31.06 21.59 2.06
C GLN A 91 -30.46 22.10 3.36
N ASP A 92 -29.14 22.01 3.49
CA ASP A 92 -28.41 22.52 4.65
C ASP A 92 -27.97 23.96 4.44
N ILE A 93 -28.07 24.76 5.50
CA ILE A 93 -27.71 26.18 5.56
C ILE A 93 -26.87 26.35 6.83
N TYR A 94 -25.73 27.00 6.70
CA TYR A 94 -24.83 27.23 7.83
C TYR A 94 -24.89 28.69 8.26
N VAL A 95 -25.19 28.91 9.54
CA VAL A 95 -25.26 30.22 10.18
C VAL A 95 -24.09 30.34 11.13
N HIS A 96 -23.36 31.42 11.00
CA HIS A 96 -22.22 31.80 11.83
C HIS A 96 -22.66 32.84 12.86
N PHE A 97 -22.34 32.61 14.12
CA PHE A 97 -22.54 33.56 15.20
C PHE A 97 -21.20 34.07 15.70
N THR A 98 -21.04 35.40 15.75
CA THR A 98 -19.84 36.07 16.24
C THR A 98 -20.20 37.40 16.87
N GLY A 99 -19.32 37.94 17.75
CA GLY A 99 -19.47 39.26 18.35
C GLY A 99 -18.24 39.68 19.13
N ILE A 100 -17.99 40.97 19.13
CA ILE A 100 -16.85 41.59 19.83
C ILE A 100 -17.25 42.35 21.09
N THR A 101 -18.55 42.55 21.30
CA THR A 101 -19.08 43.27 22.47
C THR A 101 -19.88 42.31 23.35
N VAL A 102 -19.64 42.34 24.65
CA VAL A 102 -20.42 41.55 25.62
C VAL A 102 -21.85 42.06 25.62
N ALA A 103 -22.74 41.29 25.04
CA ALA A 103 -24.16 41.63 24.90
C ALA A 103 -24.96 40.38 24.50
N SER A 104 -26.28 40.47 24.63
CA SER A 104 -27.19 39.55 23.96
C SER A 104 -27.39 39.97 22.52
N TYR A 105 -27.33 39.00 21.61
CA TYR A 105 -27.52 39.19 20.18
C TYR A 105 -28.75 38.45 19.73
N SER A 106 -29.48 39.05 18.81
CA SER A 106 -30.60 38.38 18.16
C SER A 106 -30.64 38.72 16.66
N ALA A 107 -31.07 37.76 15.87
CA ALA A 107 -31.31 37.96 14.46
C ALA A 107 -32.51 37.13 13.97
N ASN A 108 -33.22 37.65 12.99
CA ASN A 108 -34.28 36.93 12.32
C ASN A 108 -33.71 36.19 11.11
N PHE A 109 -33.71 34.88 11.17
CA PHE A 109 -33.33 34.02 10.08
C PHE A 109 -34.58 33.63 9.30
N GLN A 110 -34.66 34.03 8.04
CA GLN A 110 -35.82 33.85 7.18
C GLN A 110 -35.50 33.09 5.88
N ILE A 111 -36.33 32.13 5.55
CA ILE A 111 -36.34 31.42 4.27
C ILE A 111 -37.68 31.75 3.59
N VAL A 112 -37.61 32.40 2.43
CA VAL A 112 -38.80 32.69 1.58
C VAL A 112 -38.87 31.70 0.45
N TYR A 113 -40.05 31.14 0.26
CA TYR A 113 -40.29 30.13 -0.77
C TYR A 113 -41.66 30.30 -1.43
N SER A 114 -41.92 29.58 -2.49
CA SER A 114 -43.07 29.73 -3.35
C SER A 114 -44.43 29.68 -2.63
N ALA A 115 -44.53 28.99 -1.51
CA ALA A 115 -45.77 28.86 -0.71
C ALA A 115 -45.80 29.66 0.58
N GLY A 116 -44.79 30.50 0.84
CA GLY A 116 -44.73 31.32 2.08
C GLY A 116 -43.32 31.62 2.57
N SER A 117 -43.17 31.72 3.85
CA SER A 117 -41.87 31.89 4.50
C SER A 117 -41.81 31.20 5.84
N THR A 118 -40.61 30.77 6.24
CA THR A 118 -40.29 30.29 7.59
C THR A 118 -39.31 31.27 8.21
N SER A 119 -39.60 31.70 9.43
CA SER A 119 -38.74 32.62 10.17
C SER A 119 -38.45 32.07 11.57
N VAL A 120 -37.21 32.21 12.00
CA VAL A 120 -36.72 31.76 13.31
C VAL A 120 -35.93 32.90 13.95
N LEU A 121 -36.27 33.26 15.16
CA LEU A 121 -35.49 34.19 15.96
C LEU A 121 -34.28 33.46 16.54
N LEU A 122 -33.08 33.76 16.04
CA LEU A 122 -31.83 33.28 16.60
C LEU A 122 -31.44 34.15 17.81
N LEU A 123 -31.03 33.49 18.88
CA LEU A 123 -30.62 34.13 20.12
C LEU A 123 -29.22 33.62 20.50
N GLY A 124 -28.32 34.52 20.75
CA GLY A 124 -26.97 34.25 21.20
C GLY A 124 -26.49 35.28 22.22
N ALA A 125 -25.49 34.93 22.98
CA ALA A 125 -24.85 35.86 23.89
C ALA A 125 -23.35 35.88 23.70
N VAL A 126 -22.77 37.05 23.63
CA VAL A 126 -21.32 37.22 23.76
C VAL A 126 -21.06 37.56 25.23
N VAL A 127 -20.35 36.69 25.90
CA VAL A 127 -19.90 36.88 27.27
C VAL A 127 -18.47 37.39 27.27
N ALA A 128 -18.09 38.08 28.33
CA ALA A 128 -16.70 38.47 28.49
C ALA A 128 -15.85 37.21 28.39
N ALA A 129 -14.88 37.23 27.45
CA ALA A 129 -13.88 36.19 27.47
C ALA A 129 -13.32 36.14 28.89
N PRO A 130 -13.27 34.98 29.54
CA PRO A 130 -12.44 34.83 30.72
C PRO A 130 -11.07 35.37 30.36
N ALA A 131 -10.28 35.82 31.31
CA ALA A 131 -8.98 36.49 31.10
C ALA A 131 -7.99 35.77 30.15
N LEU A 132 -8.33 34.63 29.61
CA LEU A 132 -7.61 33.86 28.59
C LEU A 132 -7.70 34.54 27.25
N SER A 133 -6.61 34.97 26.71
CA SER A 133 -6.66 35.67 25.44
C SER A 133 -6.02 34.96 24.28
N THR A 134 -4.85 34.38 24.40
CA THR A 134 -4.22 33.76 23.24
C THR A 134 -3.43 32.51 23.60
N LEU A 135 -3.65 31.44 22.82
CA LEU A 135 -2.72 30.34 22.65
C LEU A 135 -1.93 30.63 21.38
N SER A 136 -0.62 30.57 21.45
CA SER A 136 0.26 30.75 20.29
C SER A 136 1.29 29.61 20.23
N ALA A 137 1.63 29.19 19.02
CA ALA A 137 2.76 28.30 18.78
C ALA A 137 4.03 29.14 18.58
N SER A 138 5.12 28.74 19.20
CA SER A 138 6.42 29.41 19.05
C SER A 138 7.42 28.62 18.19
N SER A 139 7.30 27.31 18.12
CA SER A 139 8.16 26.45 17.29
C SER A 139 7.55 25.06 17.12
N GLY A 140 7.92 24.37 16.06
CA GLY A 140 7.61 22.97 15.81
C GLY A 140 6.19 22.66 15.30
N CYS A 141 5.33 23.66 15.24
CA CYS A 141 4.01 23.60 14.65
C CYS A 141 3.56 24.97 14.15
N SER A 142 2.44 25.03 13.46
CA SER A 142 1.79 26.25 13.00
C SER A 142 0.45 26.47 13.70
N GLY A 143 0.01 27.73 13.77
CA GLY A 143 -1.29 28.10 14.33
C GLY A 143 -1.23 28.58 15.78
N PRO A 144 -2.38 28.68 16.49
CA PRO A 144 -3.69 28.30 15.97
C PRO A 144 -4.10 29.10 14.74
N ASP A 145 -4.69 28.43 13.75
CA ASP A 145 -5.26 29.10 12.58
C ASP A 145 -6.40 30.04 12.99
N ALA A 146 -6.44 31.24 12.41
CA ALA A 146 -7.38 32.28 12.82
C ALA A 146 -8.86 31.91 12.59
N THR A 147 -9.14 30.97 11.70
CA THR A 147 -10.49 30.57 11.32
C THR A 147 -10.94 29.29 12.03
N THR A 148 -10.05 28.31 12.11
CA THR A 148 -10.36 26.96 12.59
C THR A 148 -9.80 26.64 13.97
N ASN A 149 -8.95 27.50 14.52
CA ASN A 149 -8.16 27.28 15.73
C ASN A 149 -7.26 26.02 15.66
N THR A 150 -6.97 25.52 14.46
CA THR A 150 -6.19 24.31 14.28
C THR A 150 -4.70 24.56 14.48
N LEU A 151 -4.06 23.65 15.22
CA LEU A 151 -2.61 23.55 15.36
C LEU A 151 -2.10 22.49 14.38
N GLY A 152 -1.27 22.92 13.43
CA GLY A 152 -0.71 22.05 12.37
C GLY A 152 0.70 21.60 12.71
N PHE A 153 0.93 20.29 12.81
CA PHE A 153 2.24 19.68 13.08
C PHE A 153 3.02 19.32 11.80
N GLY A 154 2.40 19.57 10.62
CA GLY A 154 3.03 19.26 9.35
C GLY A 154 3.14 17.76 9.08
N THR A 155 4.14 17.42 8.23
CA THR A 155 4.40 16.04 7.82
C THR A 155 5.67 15.54 8.50
N ILE A 156 5.56 14.48 9.29
CA ILE A 156 6.64 13.95 10.13
C ILE A 156 6.86 12.47 9.75
N GLN A 157 8.11 12.05 9.68
CA GLN A 157 8.44 10.65 9.43
C GLN A 157 7.91 9.77 10.57
N SER A 158 7.31 8.64 10.23
CA SER A 158 6.82 7.66 11.20
C SER A 158 7.93 7.24 12.17
N GLY A 159 7.61 7.28 13.46
CA GLY A 159 8.56 7.01 14.54
C GLY A 159 9.43 8.21 14.96
N GLN A 160 9.42 9.31 14.22
CA GLN A 160 10.07 10.55 14.62
C GLN A 160 9.10 11.45 15.39
N THR A 161 9.65 12.31 16.24
CA THR A 161 8.86 13.23 17.06
C THR A 161 9.15 14.67 16.68
N THR A 162 8.10 15.47 16.50
CA THR A 162 8.20 16.93 16.50
C THR A 162 7.55 17.48 17.77
N ALA A 163 8.17 18.51 18.35
CA ALA A 163 7.71 19.15 19.57
C ALA A 163 7.18 20.53 19.25
N CYS A 164 5.91 20.78 19.57
CA CYS A 164 5.28 22.08 19.45
C CYS A 164 5.29 22.79 20.81
N MET A 165 6.03 23.88 20.93
CA MET A 165 6.01 24.72 22.11
C MET A 165 4.84 25.70 22.00
N LEU A 166 3.92 25.61 22.92
CA LEU A 166 2.73 26.46 23.04
C LEU A 166 2.88 27.43 24.18
N SER A 167 2.47 28.67 23.97
CA SER A 167 2.42 29.73 24.98
C SER A 167 0.99 30.16 25.20
N LEU A 168 0.52 29.99 26.40
CA LEU A 168 -0.78 30.45 26.87
C LEU A 168 -0.60 31.79 27.60
N LYS A 169 -1.03 32.87 26.97
CA LYS A 169 -0.85 34.24 27.49
C LYS A 169 -2.17 34.83 28.02
N ASN A 170 -2.15 35.38 29.22
CA ASN A 170 -3.25 36.14 29.77
C ASN A 170 -3.12 37.62 29.35
N LEU A 171 -4.00 38.10 28.48
CA LEU A 171 -4.07 39.51 28.06
C LEU A 171 -5.10 40.30 28.90
N GLY A 172 -5.83 39.61 29.78
CA GLY A 172 -6.82 40.26 30.67
C GLY A 172 -6.16 41.04 31.82
N ALA A 173 -6.94 41.85 32.51
CA ALA A 173 -6.53 42.62 33.69
C ALA A 173 -6.68 41.82 35.00
N GLN A 174 -7.25 40.62 34.95
CA GLN A 174 -7.45 39.73 36.09
C GLN A 174 -6.57 38.46 35.92
N SER A 175 -6.23 37.84 37.06
CA SER A 175 -5.55 36.54 36.99
C SER A 175 -6.44 35.51 36.30
N LEU A 176 -5.85 34.78 35.35
CA LEU A 176 -6.50 33.68 34.65
C LEU A 176 -6.25 32.39 35.42
N THR A 177 -7.31 31.67 35.74
CA THR A 177 -7.22 30.31 36.28
C THR A 177 -7.60 29.32 35.19
N VAL A 178 -6.66 28.47 34.79
CA VAL A 178 -6.91 27.36 33.87
C VAL A 178 -7.11 26.10 34.68
N SER A 179 -8.34 25.62 34.71
CA SER A 179 -8.74 24.46 35.52
C SER A 179 -8.53 23.15 34.81
N THR A 180 -8.62 23.15 33.47
CA THR A 180 -8.48 21.94 32.63
C THR A 180 -7.51 22.18 31.50
N LEU A 181 -6.53 21.28 31.38
CA LEU A 181 -5.65 21.18 30.25
C LEU A 181 -5.62 19.70 29.85
N ALA A 182 -6.27 19.36 28.75
CA ALA A 182 -6.43 17.99 28.29
C ALA A 182 -6.01 17.83 26.83
N LEU A 183 -5.53 16.63 26.47
CA LEU A 183 -5.05 16.30 25.15
C LEU A 183 -5.61 14.94 24.75
N THR A 184 -6.17 14.84 23.54
CA THR A 184 -6.66 13.60 22.96
C THR A 184 -6.15 13.45 21.53
N GLY A 185 -6.17 12.23 21.03
CA GLY A 185 -5.74 11.89 19.67
C GLY A 185 -4.49 11.01 19.66
N ALA A 186 -4.52 9.97 18.83
CA ALA A 186 -3.38 9.10 18.64
C ALA A 186 -2.19 9.89 18.07
N GLY A 187 -0.98 9.58 18.52
CA GLY A 187 0.24 10.24 18.09
C GLY A 187 0.54 11.57 18.78
N PHE A 188 -0.40 12.15 19.56
CA PHE A 188 -0.19 13.38 20.33
C PHE A 188 0.01 13.09 21.81
N SER A 189 0.95 13.77 22.43
CA SER A 189 1.26 13.64 23.85
C SER A 189 1.80 14.94 24.44
N PHE A 190 1.60 15.16 25.73
CA PHE A 190 2.28 16.24 26.44
C PHE A 190 3.74 15.83 26.75
N ALA A 191 4.69 16.74 26.53
CA ALA A 191 6.07 16.59 27.02
C ALA A 191 6.25 17.31 28.37
N ASN A 192 5.88 18.58 28.43
CA ASN A 192 5.91 19.39 29.65
C ASN A 192 4.54 20.03 29.83
N VAL A 193 3.78 19.61 30.83
CA VAL A 193 2.47 20.15 31.13
C VAL A 193 2.47 20.77 32.52
N PRO A 194 2.01 22.01 32.69
CA PRO A 194 1.87 22.61 34.01
C PRO A 194 0.76 21.91 34.78
N HIS A 195 0.90 21.87 36.11
CA HIS A 195 -0.15 21.37 36.98
C HIS A 195 -1.39 22.29 36.93
N THR A 196 -2.55 21.70 36.86
CA THR A 196 -3.83 22.42 36.98
C THR A 196 -4.39 22.29 38.41
N PRO A 197 -5.03 23.32 38.96
CA PRO A 197 -5.31 24.61 38.36
C PRO A 197 -4.06 25.49 38.19
N LEU A 198 -3.89 26.03 36.95
CA LEU A 198 -2.78 26.91 36.59
C LEU A 198 -3.24 28.36 36.69
N ILE A 199 -2.53 29.18 37.47
CA ILE A 199 -2.83 30.60 37.62
C ILE A 199 -1.83 31.43 36.82
N ILE A 200 -2.33 32.22 35.85
CA ILE A 200 -1.51 33.11 35.03
C ILE A 200 -1.87 34.55 35.37
N PRO A 201 -0.96 35.35 35.93
CA PRO A 201 -1.23 36.73 36.28
C PRO A 201 -1.48 37.60 35.04
N PRO A 202 -2.06 38.78 35.18
CA PRO A 202 -2.25 39.72 34.07
C PRO A 202 -0.96 39.99 33.32
N GLY A 203 -1.00 39.87 31.98
CA GLY A 203 0.15 40.03 31.10
C GLY A 203 1.15 38.84 31.13
N GLY A 204 0.99 37.91 32.05
CA GLY A 204 1.83 36.69 32.16
C GLY A 204 1.52 35.65 31.12
N SER A 205 2.42 34.66 31.05
CA SER A 205 2.24 33.49 30.17
C SER A 205 2.70 32.21 30.85
N SER A 206 2.19 31.09 30.39
CA SER A 206 2.66 29.75 30.73
C SER A 206 2.92 28.97 29.46
N ASN A 207 4.09 28.29 29.40
CA ASN A 207 4.50 27.50 28.26
C ASN A 207 4.35 26.03 28.57
N PHE A 208 3.94 25.26 27.57
CA PHE A 208 3.91 23.81 27.60
C PHE A 208 4.17 23.24 26.20
N THR A 209 4.48 21.96 26.12
CA THR A 209 4.88 21.33 24.87
C THR A 209 3.96 20.16 24.55
N VAL A 210 3.49 20.15 23.32
CA VAL A 210 2.77 19.01 22.72
C VAL A 210 3.69 18.35 21.71
N ASN A 211 3.91 17.06 21.87
CA ASN A 211 4.65 16.24 20.91
C ASN A 211 3.68 15.61 19.93
N PHE A 212 4.11 15.49 18.68
CA PHE A 212 3.49 14.67 17.66
C PHE A 212 4.47 13.60 17.18
N THR A 213 4.10 12.32 17.37
CA THR A 213 4.89 11.13 17.02
C THR A 213 4.01 10.18 16.23
N PRO A 214 3.93 10.31 14.90
CA PRO A 214 3.15 9.39 14.09
C PRO A 214 3.75 7.99 14.11
N SER A 215 2.94 6.96 14.29
CA SER A 215 3.37 5.55 14.23
C SER A 215 3.23 4.93 12.82
N ALA A 216 2.54 5.61 11.91
CA ALA A 216 2.27 5.15 10.54
C ALA A 216 2.16 6.32 9.56
N ALA A 217 2.25 6.02 8.27
CA ALA A 217 2.07 6.99 7.18
C ALA A 217 0.56 7.24 6.94
N THR A 218 -0.05 8.06 7.80
CA THR A 218 -1.47 8.41 7.73
C THR A 218 -1.70 9.80 8.32
N ILE A 219 -2.91 10.32 8.16
CA ILE A 219 -3.34 11.57 8.77
C ILE A 219 -3.74 11.28 10.22
N TYR A 220 -3.30 12.15 11.12
CA TYR A 220 -3.62 12.13 12.54
C TYR A 220 -4.42 13.36 12.90
N SER A 221 -5.41 13.18 13.75
CA SER A 221 -6.19 14.26 14.34
C SER A 221 -6.28 14.09 15.84
N GLY A 222 -6.33 15.21 16.53
CA GLY A 222 -6.46 15.27 17.98
C GLY A 222 -7.12 16.55 18.42
N VAL A 223 -7.28 16.73 19.72
CA VAL A 223 -7.82 17.95 20.31
C VAL A 223 -7.05 18.29 21.57
N LEU A 224 -6.54 19.51 21.62
CA LEU A 224 -6.06 20.16 22.83
C LEU A 224 -7.20 20.96 23.42
N THR A 225 -7.58 20.68 24.64
CA THR A 225 -8.62 21.41 25.38
C THR A 225 -7.98 22.27 26.48
N VAL A 226 -8.30 23.57 26.49
CA VAL A 226 -7.90 24.50 27.51
C VAL A 226 -9.19 25.08 28.09
N ASP A 227 -9.59 24.61 29.25
CA ASP A 227 -10.93 24.85 29.86
C ASP A 227 -12.07 24.50 28.87
N THR A 228 -12.80 25.51 28.42
CA THR A 228 -13.92 25.34 27.48
C THR A 228 -13.51 25.48 26.01
N ARG A 229 -12.25 25.82 25.72
CA ARG A 229 -11.76 26.06 24.37
C ARG A 229 -11.09 24.80 23.82
N SER A 230 -11.45 24.47 22.61
CA SER A 230 -10.88 23.32 21.88
C SER A 230 -10.02 23.83 20.72
N TYR A 231 -8.84 23.25 20.61
CA TYR A 231 -7.89 23.48 19.53
C TYR A 231 -7.68 22.16 18.80
N PRO A 232 -8.27 22.00 17.61
CA PRO A 232 -8.01 20.80 16.79
C PRO A 232 -6.52 20.69 16.46
N LEU A 233 -6.00 19.47 16.51
CA LEU A 233 -4.63 19.14 16.12
C LEU A 233 -4.65 18.36 14.82
N SER A 234 -3.74 18.67 13.93
CA SER A 234 -3.58 18.00 12.65
C SER A 234 -2.10 17.72 12.38
N GLY A 235 -1.78 16.50 11.99
CA GLY A 235 -0.44 16.09 11.57
C GLY A 235 -0.51 14.93 10.59
N THR A 236 0.50 14.77 9.78
CA THR A 236 0.60 13.67 8.81
C THR A 236 1.87 12.88 9.06
N GLY A 237 1.73 11.58 9.24
CA GLY A 237 2.86 10.67 9.21
C GLY A 237 3.23 10.32 7.76
N PHE A 238 4.52 10.14 7.48
CA PHE A 238 4.97 9.62 6.20
C PHE A 238 6.10 8.61 6.38
N ASN A 239 6.20 7.68 5.45
CA ASN A 239 7.35 6.78 5.35
C ASN A 239 8.19 7.25 4.16
N PRO A 240 9.47 7.61 4.37
CA PRO A 240 10.34 7.88 3.24
C PRO A 240 10.51 6.61 2.40
N PRO A 241 10.66 6.74 1.08
CA PRO A 241 10.87 5.59 0.22
C PRO A 241 12.14 4.85 0.62
N LEU A 242 12.09 3.52 0.49
CA LEU A 242 13.26 2.67 0.66
C LEU A 242 14.29 3.02 -0.44
N PRO A 243 15.57 3.21 -0.14
CA PRO A 243 16.60 3.28 -1.17
C PRO A 243 16.51 2.04 -2.07
N THR A 244 16.86 2.18 -3.35
CA THR A 244 16.79 1.07 -4.30
C THR A 244 17.66 -0.10 -3.82
N PRO A 245 17.07 -1.28 -3.54
CA PRO A 245 17.85 -2.45 -3.13
C PRO A 245 18.80 -2.93 -4.24
N ILE A 246 19.96 -3.38 -3.83
CA ILE A 246 20.98 -3.97 -4.68
C ILE A 246 20.95 -5.49 -4.45
N LEU A 247 20.69 -6.24 -5.53
CA LEU A 247 20.72 -7.69 -5.53
C LEU A 247 22.08 -8.15 -6.06
N GLU A 248 22.76 -9.03 -5.33
CA GLU A 248 24.08 -9.51 -5.67
C GLU A 248 24.13 -11.04 -5.61
N PHE A 249 24.83 -11.63 -6.57
CA PHE A 249 25.06 -13.06 -6.61
C PHE A 249 26.44 -13.40 -6.04
N ASP A 250 26.58 -14.62 -5.56
CA ASP A 250 27.89 -15.18 -5.21
C ASP A 250 28.84 -15.22 -6.42
N ALA A 251 30.12 -15.28 -6.16
CA ALA A 251 31.16 -15.35 -7.21
C ALA A 251 31.11 -16.69 -7.95
N GLY A 252 31.50 -16.66 -9.23
CA GLY A 252 31.61 -17.84 -10.09
C GLY A 252 30.80 -17.73 -11.38
N ALA A 253 31.21 -18.49 -12.38
CA ALA A 253 30.51 -18.54 -13.65
C ALA A 253 29.19 -19.31 -13.52
N PRO A 254 28.07 -18.78 -14.00
CA PRO A 254 26.80 -19.49 -14.01
C PRO A 254 26.84 -20.71 -14.94
N ALA A 255 26.24 -21.81 -14.51
CA ALA A 255 26.06 -23.01 -15.31
C ALA A 255 24.77 -23.73 -14.91
N SER A 256 24.28 -24.61 -15.74
CA SER A 256 23.16 -25.49 -15.43
C SER A 256 23.50 -26.44 -14.27
N GLY A 257 22.50 -26.81 -13.47
CA GLY A 257 22.64 -27.78 -12.37
C GLY A 257 23.33 -27.24 -11.12
N GLN A 258 23.48 -25.92 -10.98
CA GLN A 258 24.12 -25.30 -9.83
C GLN A 258 23.11 -24.79 -8.79
N GLN A 259 23.57 -24.70 -7.56
CA GLN A 259 22.95 -23.89 -6.52
C GLN A 259 23.76 -22.62 -6.36
N ARG A 260 23.11 -21.46 -6.42
CA ARG A 260 23.71 -20.15 -6.34
C ARG A 260 23.08 -19.35 -5.21
N SER A 261 23.79 -18.41 -4.66
CA SER A 261 23.34 -17.56 -3.56
C SER A 261 22.99 -16.16 -4.06
N LEU A 262 21.85 -15.66 -3.63
CA LEU A 262 21.40 -14.28 -3.81
C LEU A 262 21.44 -13.57 -2.46
N THR A 263 22.05 -12.40 -2.40
CA THR A 263 21.99 -11.47 -1.28
C THR A 263 21.32 -10.18 -1.71
N MET A 264 20.76 -9.44 -0.76
CA MET A 264 20.11 -8.16 -1.02
C MET A 264 20.49 -7.16 0.07
N ARG A 265 20.94 -5.97 -0.34
CA ARG A 265 21.32 -4.89 0.57
C ARG A 265 20.87 -3.53 0.08
N LEU A 266 20.87 -2.56 0.97
CA LEU A 266 20.67 -1.14 0.64
C LEU A 266 22.01 -0.42 0.52
N PRO A 267 22.09 0.67 -0.27
CA PRO A 267 23.26 1.53 -0.32
C PRO A 267 23.44 2.38 0.95
N THR A 268 22.35 2.63 1.68
CA THR A 268 22.30 3.39 2.93
C THR A 268 21.31 2.73 3.89
N PRO A 269 21.39 3.00 5.22
CA PRO A 269 20.47 2.42 6.19
C PRO A 269 19.00 2.63 5.84
N SER A 270 18.20 1.62 6.09
CA SER A 270 16.75 1.67 5.81
C SER A 270 16.07 2.72 6.69
N PRO A 271 15.31 3.66 6.09
CA PRO A 271 14.60 4.65 6.88
C PRO A 271 13.37 4.07 7.60
N VAL A 272 12.88 2.91 7.19
CA VAL A 272 11.69 2.25 7.71
C VAL A 272 11.87 0.74 7.73
N ALA A 273 11.08 0.05 8.56
CA ALA A 273 10.97 -1.40 8.44
C ALA A 273 10.15 -1.75 7.17
N ALA A 274 10.61 -2.75 6.43
CA ALA A 274 9.93 -3.21 5.23
C ALA A 274 9.90 -4.73 5.14
N THR A 275 8.89 -5.24 4.48
CA THR A 275 8.71 -6.65 4.14
C THR A 275 8.27 -6.78 2.69
N GLY A 276 8.49 -7.95 2.13
CA GLY A 276 8.12 -8.24 0.76
C GLY A 276 8.59 -9.60 0.32
N SER A 277 8.72 -9.77 -1.00
CA SER A 277 9.25 -10.98 -1.61
C SER A 277 10.18 -10.64 -2.75
N VAL A 278 11.27 -11.41 -2.87
CA VAL A 278 12.03 -11.49 -4.10
C VAL A 278 11.32 -12.51 -5.00
N LEU A 279 11.06 -12.11 -6.23
CA LEU A 279 10.41 -12.90 -7.26
C LEU A 279 11.46 -13.33 -8.27
N LEU A 280 11.41 -14.59 -8.67
CA LEU A 280 12.26 -15.20 -9.68
C LEU A 280 11.41 -15.53 -10.89
N SER A 281 11.87 -15.18 -12.09
CA SER A 281 11.30 -15.63 -13.36
C SER A 281 12.40 -16.19 -14.24
N PHE A 282 12.08 -17.19 -15.05
CA PHE A 282 13.01 -17.81 -15.95
C PHE A 282 12.53 -17.71 -17.40
N HIS A 283 13.44 -17.32 -18.29
CA HIS A 283 13.20 -17.18 -19.72
C HIS A 283 14.17 -18.12 -20.45
N PRO A 284 13.70 -19.30 -20.92
CA PRO A 284 14.55 -20.23 -21.63
C PRO A 284 15.04 -19.63 -22.95
N SER A 285 16.29 -19.94 -23.32
CA SER A 285 16.85 -19.56 -24.62
C SER A 285 16.31 -20.43 -25.77
N SER A 286 15.79 -21.61 -25.45
CA SER A 286 15.19 -22.54 -26.42
C SER A 286 13.68 -22.34 -26.52
N ALA A 287 13.16 -22.19 -27.74
CA ALA A 287 11.72 -22.14 -27.99
C ALA A 287 11.03 -23.52 -27.82
N ALA A 288 11.80 -24.59 -27.60
CA ALA A 288 11.25 -25.93 -27.37
C ALA A 288 10.57 -26.09 -26.00
N VAL A 289 10.85 -25.19 -25.06
CA VAL A 289 10.33 -25.21 -23.69
C VAL A 289 9.87 -23.83 -23.25
N THR A 290 8.91 -23.77 -22.34
CA THR A 290 8.35 -22.52 -21.80
C THR A 290 8.90 -22.18 -20.42
N GLY A 291 9.68 -23.05 -19.79
CA GLY A 291 10.26 -22.87 -18.47
C GLY A 291 11.08 -24.06 -18.04
N ASP A 292 11.65 -23.98 -16.85
CA ASP A 292 12.38 -25.07 -16.19
C ASP A 292 11.89 -25.15 -14.73
N PRO A 293 11.17 -26.20 -14.33
CA PRO A 293 10.63 -26.33 -12.97
C PRO A 293 11.70 -26.48 -11.88
N ALA A 294 12.94 -26.78 -12.27
CA ALA A 294 14.07 -26.84 -11.34
C ALA A 294 14.63 -25.45 -10.99
N VAL A 295 14.27 -24.40 -11.72
CA VAL A 295 14.67 -23.02 -11.41
C VAL A 295 13.78 -22.49 -10.30
N MET A 296 14.25 -22.56 -9.04
CA MET A 296 13.48 -22.17 -7.86
C MET A 296 14.38 -21.79 -6.68
N PHE A 297 13.82 -21.11 -5.70
CA PHE A 297 14.49 -20.96 -4.40
C PHE A 297 14.44 -22.28 -3.62
N VAL A 298 15.59 -22.74 -3.13
CA VAL A 298 15.73 -24.04 -2.44
C VAL A 298 14.91 -24.09 -1.15
N ALA A 299 14.93 -22.99 -0.37
CA ALA A 299 14.24 -22.94 0.92
C ALA A 299 12.71 -22.98 0.82
N THR A 300 12.13 -22.48 -0.26
CA THR A 300 10.68 -22.41 -0.43
C THR A 300 10.14 -23.43 -1.43
N GLY A 301 10.99 -23.99 -2.29
CA GLY A 301 10.56 -24.80 -3.43
C GLY A 301 9.70 -24.02 -4.43
N ALA A 302 9.83 -22.70 -4.48
CA ALA A 302 8.96 -21.80 -5.24
C ALA A 302 9.79 -20.71 -5.95
N HIS A 303 9.11 -19.94 -6.81
CA HIS A 303 9.69 -18.80 -7.54
C HIS A 303 9.69 -17.51 -6.70
N SER A 304 9.52 -17.62 -5.39
CA SER A 304 9.56 -16.47 -4.50
C SER A 304 10.16 -16.82 -3.14
N VAL A 305 10.86 -15.85 -2.54
CA VAL A 305 11.35 -15.93 -1.17
C VAL A 305 10.96 -14.63 -0.43
N PRO A 306 10.37 -14.73 0.78
CA PRO A 306 10.02 -13.54 1.55
C PRO A 306 11.28 -12.84 2.05
N PHE A 307 11.20 -11.52 2.18
CA PHE A 307 12.25 -10.74 2.81
C PHE A 307 11.73 -9.82 3.90
N SER A 308 12.64 -9.41 4.78
CA SER A 308 12.41 -8.36 5.77
C SER A 308 13.67 -7.53 5.99
N ILE A 309 13.48 -6.26 6.38
CA ILE A 309 14.54 -5.36 6.84
C ILE A 309 13.97 -4.50 7.95
N LYS A 310 14.76 -4.20 8.98
CA LYS A 310 14.39 -3.26 10.04
C LYS A 310 14.86 -1.85 9.69
N ALA A 311 14.22 -0.85 10.28
CA ALA A 311 14.73 0.52 10.22
C ALA A 311 16.16 0.58 10.81
N GLY A 312 17.06 1.25 10.11
CA GLY A 312 18.47 1.36 10.47
C GLY A 312 19.37 0.26 9.88
N ASP A 313 18.83 -0.86 9.44
CA ASP A 313 19.61 -1.93 8.82
C ASP A 313 19.94 -1.62 7.36
N ILE A 314 21.04 -2.21 6.87
CA ILE A 314 21.44 -2.19 5.45
C ILE A 314 21.16 -3.54 4.80
N GLN A 315 21.30 -4.64 5.55
CA GLN A 315 21.19 -6.00 5.04
C GLN A 315 19.77 -6.54 5.21
N PHE A 316 19.21 -7.09 4.12
CA PHE A 316 17.94 -7.81 4.18
C PHE A 316 18.11 -9.22 4.71
N LEU A 317 17.07 -9.73 5.33
CA LEU A 317 16.91 -11.15 5.62
C LEU A 317 15.98 -11.76 4.54
N LEU A 318 16.46 -12.74 3.81
CA LEU A 318 15.74 -13.51 2.80
C LEU A 318 15.35 -14.87 3.40
N GLY A 319 14.05 -15.11 3.60
CA GLY A 319 13.60 -16.30 4.32
C GLY A 319 14.13 -16.41 5.75
N GLY A 320 14.48 -15.27 6.37
CA GLY A 320 15.09 -15.21 7.71
C GLY A 320 16.62 -15.38 7.74
N GLN A 321 17.28 -15.50 6.59
CA GLN A 321 18.73 -15.64 6.43
C GLN A 321 19.31 -14.43 5.69
N THR A 322 20.64 -14.22 5.78
CA THR A 322 21.33 -13.11 5.09
C THR A 322 21.41 -13.29 3.57
N GLY A 323 21.09 -14.48 3.06
CA GLY A 323 21.02 -14.79 1.63
C GLY A 323 20.05 -15.92 1.35
N ALA A 324 19.62 -16.04 0.11
CA ALA A 324 18.73 -17.10 -0.35
C ALA A 324 19.44 -17.95 -1.43
N VAL A 325 19.36 -19.26 -1.30
CA VAL A 325 19.91 -20.19 -2.30
C VAL A 325 18.81 -20.49 -3.32
N PHE A 326 19.16 -20.42 -4.60
CA PHE A 326 18.32 -20.81 -5.72
C PHE A 326 19.02 -21.80 -6.63
N GLN A 327 18.26 -22.61 -7.33
CA GLN A 327 18.75 -23.55 -8.35
C GLN A 327 18.70 -22.89 -9.72
N THR A 328 19.76 -23.09 -10.52
CA THR A 328 19.85 -22.58 -11.89
C THR A 328 19.10 -23.42 -12.91
N GLY A 329 18.55 -24.57 -12.48
CA GLY A 329 17.87 -25.49 -13.38
C GLY A 329 18.82 -26.20 -14.33
N THR A 330 18.24 -26.87 -15.32
CA THR A 330 18.97 -27.67 -16.32
C THR A 330 18.91 -27.05 -17.73
N THR A 331 18.26 -25.90 -17.88
CA THR A 331 17.97 -25.24 -19.15
C THR A 331 18.82 -23.99 -19.32
N ALA A 332 19.37 -23.72 -20.49
CA ALA A 332 20.00 -22.44 -20.81
C ALA A 332 18.94 -21.32 -20.93
N GLY A 333 19.26 -20.14 -20.40
CA GLY A 333 18.33 -19.02 -20.42
C GLY A 333 18.66 -17.96 -19.39
N ASP A 334 17.77 -17.00 -19.21
CA ASP A 334 17.95 -15.91 -18.28
C ASP A 334 17.03 -16.06 -17.06
N ILE A 335 17.63 -16.07 -15.89
CA ILE A 335 16.94 -15.99 -14.60
C ILE A 335 16.88 -14.52 -14.21
N ALA A 336 15.68 -13.95 -14.13
CA ALA A 336 15.48 -12.57 -13.71
C ALA A 336 14.89 -12.51 -12.32
N PHE A 337 15.38 -11.55 -11.52
CA PHE A 337 14.95 -11.30 -10.15
C PHE A 337 14.37 -9.91 -10.06
N SER A 338 13.24 -9.80 -9.39
CA SER A 338 12.56 -8.55 -9.06
C SER A 338 12.05 -8.58 -7.64
N ILE A 339 11.61 -7.44 -7.12
CA ILE A 339 11.07 -7.36 -5.77
C ILE A 339 9.62 -6.88 -5.78
N SER A 340 8.85 -7.39 -4.82
CA SER A 340 7.53 -6.85 -4.42
C SER A 340 7.60 -6.50 -2.95
N THR A 341 7.18 -5.30 -2.56
CA THR A 341 7.32 -4.80 -1.18
C THR A 341 6.10 -4.01 -0.75
N ASN A 342 5.88 -3.95 0.57
CA ASN A 342 4.82 -3.19 1.23
C ASN A 342 5.11 -1.69 1.39
N VAL A 343 6.29 -1.21 0.96
CA VAL A 343 6.68 0.20 1.04
C VAL A 343 7.12 0.71 -0.35
N THR A 344 7.09 2.03 -0.54
CA THR A 344 7.60 2.65 -1.76
C THR A 344 9.12 2.51 -1.84
N VAL A 345 9.65 2.22 -3.01
CA VAL A 345 11.08 2.15 -3.32
C VAL A 345 11.46 3.29 -4.26
N SER A 346 12.64 3.87 -4.08
CA SER A 346 13.11 5.03 -4.88
C SER A 346 13.35 4.71 -6.35
N GLY A 347 13.54 3.42 -6.71
CA GLY A 347 13.80 2.98 -8.08
C GLY A 347 13.45 1.51 -8.27
N THR A 348 13.77 0.94 -9.44
CA THR A 348 13.52 -0.47 -9.74
C THR A 348 14.70 -1.32 -9.26
N ALA A 349 14.41 -2.28 -8.38
CA ALA A 349 15.38 -3.29 -7.94
C ALA A 349 15.20 -4.55 -8.77
N SER A 350 16.20 -4.88 -9.59
CA SER A 350 16.24 -6.07 -10.40
C SER A 350 17.67 -6.55 -10.62
N ALA A 351 17.83 -7.85 -10.84
CA ALA A 351 19.08 -8.46 -11.26
C ALA A 351 18.76 -9.60 -12.22
N SER A 352 19.73 -9.98 -13.03
CA SER A 352 19.59 -11.16 -13.92
C SER A 352 20.87 -11.97 -13.93
N MET A 353 20.70 -13.28 -14.14
CA MET A 353 21.78 -14.23 -14.33
C MET A 353 21.51 -15.06 -15.58
N SER A 354 22.43 -15.01 -16.55
CA SER A 354 22.32 -15.80 -17.76
C SER A 354 23.00 -17.16 -17.57
N ILE A 355 22.27 -18.22 -17.83
CA ILE A 355 22.79 -19.60 -17.87
C ILE A 355 23.16 -19.91 -19.31
N PRO A 356 24.46 -20.04 -19.60
CA PRO A 356 24.90 -20.19 -20.97
C PRO A 356 24.52 -21.54 -21.54
N ALA A 357 24.36 -21.59 -22.87
CA ALA A 357 24.32 -22.83 -23.62
C ALA A 357 25.66 -23.58 -23.44
N ALA A 358 25.56 -24.87 -23.19
CA ALA A 358 26.73 -25.74 -22.98
C ALA A 358 26.61 -27.03 -23.77
N PRO A 359 27.74 -27.71 -24.12
CA PRO A 359 27.72 -29.06 -24.61
C PRO A 359 26.94 -29.98 -23.66
N ILE A 360 26.45 -31.09 -24.20
CA ILE A 360 25.67 -32.08 -23.44
C ILE A 360 26.41 -32.50 -22.19
N GLY A 361 25.76 -32.36 -21.04
CA GLY A 361 26.23 -32.88 -19.76
C GLY A 361 25.97 -34.38 -19.69
N VAL A 362 27.02 -35.19 -19.46
CA VAL A 362 26.91 -36.63 -19.29
C VAL A 362 27.05 -36.98 -17.82
N ASP A 363 25.97 -37.51 -17.24
CA ASP A 363 25.94 -37.92 -15.83
C ASP A 363 26.48 -39.35 -15.66
N ASN A 364 26.15 -40.25 -16.58
CA ASN A 364 26.57 -41.62 -16.55
C ASN A 364 26.54 -42.23 -17.98
N ALA A 365 27.39 -43.23 -18.20
CA ALA A 365 27.35 -44.01 -19.42
C ALA A 365 27.74 -45.45 -19.12
N THR A 366 27.12 -46.40 -19.81
CA THR A 366 27.45 -47.83 -19.73
C THR A 366 27.48 -48.45 -21.13
N ALA A 367 28.40 -49.39 -21.32
CA ALA A 367 28.42 -50.20 -22.48
C ALA A 367 28.33 -51.69 -22.08
N THR A 368 27.62 -52.48 -22.83
CA THR A 368 27.42 -53.90 -22.55
C THR A 368 27.48 -54.70 -23.84
N ALA A 369 28.37 -55.71 -23.89
CA ALA A 369 28.48 -56.64 -25.00
C ALA A 369 27.62 -57.86 -24.69
N ARG A 370 26.81 -58.26 -25.68
CA ARG A 370 26.05 -59.52 -25.70
C ARG A 370 26.31 -60.24 -26.98
N ALA A 371 26.00 -61.55 -27.07
CA ALA A 371 26.16 -62.31 -28.28
C ALA A 371 25.47 -61.64 -29.48
N GLY A 372 26.25 -61.18 -30.45
CA GLY A 372 25.76 -60.51 -31.65
C GLY A 372 25.28 -59.08 -31.48
N ASN A 373 25.45 -58.44 -30.31
CA ASN A 373 24.97 -57.06 -30.09
C ASN A 373 25.83 -56.29 -29.07
N LEU A 374 25.99 -54.99 -29.31
CA LEU A 374 26.61 -54.04 -28.39
C LEU A 374 25.57 -53.00 -28.03
N ASP A 375 25.33 -52.81 -26.74
CA ASP A 375 24.44 -51.79 -26.21
C ASP A 375 25.25 -50.68 -25.57
N VAL A 376 24.95 -49.43 -25.92
CA VAL A 376 25.49 -48.24 -25.30
C VAL A 376 24.33 -47.47 -24.69
N GLN A 377 24.42 -47.17 -23.41
CA GLN A 377 23.43 -46.32 -22.70
C GLN A 377 24.13 -45.09 -22.16
N VAL A 378 23.48 -43.93 -22.30
CA VAL A 378 23.96 -42.65 -21.80
C VAL A 378 22.82 -41.96 -21.07
N TRP A 379 23.11 -41.48 -19.86
CA TRP A 379 22.28 -40.60 -19.06
C TRP A 379 22.93 -39.22 -19.02
N GLY A 380 22.14 -38.18 -19.23
CA GLY A 380 22.66 -36.82 -19.22
C GLY A 380 21.57 -35.79 -19.38
N PHE A 381 21.97 -34.57 -19.61
CA PHE A 381 21.07 -33.47 -19.90
C PHE A 381 21.61 -32.59 -21.02
N ASP A 382 20.71 -32.02 -21.82
CA ASP A 382 21.01 -31.07 -22.88
C ASP A 382 20.30 -29.74 -22.60
N ASN A 383 21.03 -28.77 -22.04
CA ASN A 383 20.46 -27.48 -21.67
C ASN A 383 20.02 -26.64 -22.87
N THR A 384 20.32 -27.06 -24.10
CA THR A 384 19.93 -26.39 -25.34
C THR A 384 18.72 -27.02 -26.02
N TYR A 385 18.34 -28.24 -25.64
CA TYR A 385 17.27 -29.03 -26.28
C TYR A 385 17.52 -29.28 -27.78
N SER A 386 18.77 -29.35 -28.18
CA SER A 386 19.19 -29.47 -29.60
C SER A 386 20.10 -30.67 -29.87
N ALA A 387 20.18 -31.60 -28.93
CA ALA A 387 20.91 -32.85 -29.13
C ALA A 387 20.45 -33.56 -30.38
N GLY A 388 21.41 -34.14 -31.13
CA GLY A 388 21.06 -34.83 -32.40
C GLY A 388 22.16 -35.68 -32.95
N ALA A 389 23.19 -35.09 -33.52
CA ALA A 389 24.26 -35.84 -34.14
C ALA A 389 25.11 -36.60 -33.14
N MET A 390 25.34 -37.87 -33.39
CA MET A 390 26.14 -38.76 -32.56
C MET A 390 27.12 -39.56 -33.40
N SER A 391 28.27 -39.91 -32.79
CA SER A 391 29.29 -40.72 -33.41
C SER A 391 29.84 -41.74 -32.41
N PHE A 392 30.02 -42.94 -32.82
CA PHE A 392 30.50 -44.08 -32.05
C PHE A 392 31.72 -44.67 -32.69
N THR A 393 32.87 -44.67 -32.01
CA THR A 393 34.11 -45.28 -32.49
C THR A 393 34.45 -46.46 -31.60
N PHE A 394 34.41 -47.66 -32.16
CA PHE A 394 34.68 -48.91 -31.43
C PHE A 394 36.15 -49.28 -31.49
N TYR A 395 36.64 -49.91 -30.43
CA TYR A 395 38.00 -50.31 -30.25
C TYR A 395 38.08 -51.82 -29.89
N ASP A 396 39.05 -52.52 -30.52
CA ASP A 396 39.37 -53.89 -30.17
C ASP A 396 40.18 -53.97 -28.83
N ARG A 397 40.54 -55.19 -28.44
CA ARG A 397 41.33 -55.43 -27.23
C ARG A 397 42.78 -54.88 -27.28
N SER A 398 43.28 -54.65 -28.52
CA SER A 398 44.59 -54.05 -28.77
C SER A 398 44.54 -52.51 -28.70
N GLY A 399 43.33 -51.92 -28.60
CA GLY A 399 43.08 -50.47 -28.63
C GLY A 399 43.04 -49.92 -30.06
N SER A 400 43.03 -50.76 -31.08
CA SER A 400 42.91 -50.36 -32.49
C SER A 400 41.45 -50.10 -32.85
N VAL A 401 41.23 -49.13 -33.77
CA VAL A 401 39.86 -48.80 -34.24
C VAL A 401 39.30 -49.93 -35.05
N VAL A 402 38.10 -50.39 -34.72
CA VAL A 402 37.36 -51.40 -35.45
C VAL A 402 36.73 -50.76 -36.69
N GLN A 403 36.90 -51.42 -37.89
CA GLN A 403 36.29 -50.90 -39.10
C GLN A 403 34.76 -51.07 -39.07
N PRO A 404 34.00 -50.08 -39.62
CA PRO A 404 34.40 -49.04 -40.59
C PRO A 404 34.95 -47.77 -40.01
N GLY A 405 35.31 -47.73 -38.72
CA GLY A 405 35.75 -46.54 -38.00
C GLY A 405 34.58 -45.92 -37.22
N ALA A 406 34.36 -44.63 -37.33
CA ALA A 406 33.26 -43.99 -36.68
C ALA A 406 31.90 -44.29 -37.32
N VAL A 407 30.96 -44.76 -36.54
CA VAL A 407 29.56 -44.95 -36.95
C VAL A 407 28.77 -43.72 -36.48
N SER A 408 28.30 -42.93 -37.43
CA SER A 408 27.55 -41.69 -37.12
C SER A 408 26.07 -41.86 -37.44
N ALA A 409 25.22 -41.23 -36.60
CA ALA A 409 23.79 -41.18 -36.81
C ALA A 409 23.24 -39.83 -36.33
N ASP A 410 22.16 -39.39 -36.96
CA ASP A 410 21.42 -38.18 -36.52
C ASP A 410 20.12 -38.60 -35.82
N PHE A 411 20.04 -38.31 -34.54
CA PHE A 411 18.89 -38.55 -33.68
C PHE A 411 18.11 -37.28 -33.37
N SER A 412 18.32 -36.19 -34.11
CA SER A 412 17.68 -34.89 -33.85
C SER A 412 16.15 -34.96 -33.80
N ALA A 413 15.55 -35.77 -34.66
CA ALA A 413 14.10 -35.96 -34.68
C ALA A 413 13.59 -36.66 -33.41
N GLN A 414 14.31 -37.68 -32.94
CA GLN A 414 13.98 -38.47 -31.74
C GLN A 414 14.14 -37.61 -30.48
N PHE A 415 15.23 -36.86 -30.34
CA PHE A 415 15.43 -35.93 -29.22
C PHE A 415 14.41 -34.84 -29.22
N ARG A 416 14.07 -34.23 -30.34
CA ARG A 416 13.01 -33.22 -30.44
C ARG A 416 11.67 -33.79 -29.99
N ALA A 417 11.29 -34.96 -30.46
CA ALA A 417 10.05 -35.61 -30.04
C ALA A 417 10.05 -35.93 -28.54
N TYR A 418 11.18 -36.40 -28.00
CA TYR A 418 11.35 -36.68 -26.58
C TYR A 418 11.19 -35.41 -25.72
N PHE A 419 11.93 -34.35 -26.01
CA PHE A 419 11.89 -33.13 -25.24
C PHE A 419 10.55 -32.40 -25.35
N THR A 420 9.83 -32.53 -26.45
CA THR A 420 8.48 -32.00 -26.62
C THR A 420 7.44 -32.77 -25.78
N ALA A 421 7.64 -34.06 -25.61
CA ALA A 421 6.71 -34.97 -24.91
C ALA A 421 7.03 -35.09 -23.40
N ALA A 422 8.30 -34.88 -23.02
CA ALA A 422 8.76 -35.15 -21.66
C ALA A 422 8.55 -33.95 -20.72
N ALA A 423 7.88 -34.18 -19.60
CA ALA A 423 7.82 -33.24 -18.47
C ALA A 423 9.17 -33.20 -17.69
N ALA A 424 10.19 -33.89 -18.11
CA ALA A 424 11.42 -34.16 -17.35
C ALA A 424 12.54 -33.11 -17.55
N GLY A 425 12.22 -31.93 -18.12
CA GLY A 425 13.22 -30.90 -18.41
C GLY A 425 14.21 -31.34 -19.48
N SER A 426 15.48 -30.97 -19.36
CA SER A 426 16.54 -31.24 -20.32
C SER A 426 17.21 -32.60 -20.12
N ALA A 427 16.84 -33.36 -19.08
CA ALA A 427 17.43 -34.68 -18.80
C ALA A 427 16.94 -35.73 -19.80
N PHE A 428 17.82 -36.63 -20.17
CA PHE A 428 17.50 -37.73 -21.05
C PHE A 428 18.22 -39.02 -20.65
N GLN A 429 17.65 -40.14 -21.08
CA GLN A 429 18.29 -41.45 -21.15
C GLN A 429 18.18 -41.96 -22.56
N MET A 430 19.29 -42.28 -23.16
CA MET A 430 19.32 -42.92 -24.49
C MET A 430 19.91 -44.30 -24.42
N ARG A 431 19.49 -45.18 -25.32
CA ARG A 431 20.09 -46.49 -25.58
C ARG A 431 20.23 -46.69 -27.09
N VAL A 432 21.43 -47.01 -27.50
CA VAL A 432 21.72 -47.37 -28.88
C VAL A 432 22.25 -48.77 -28.91
N SER A 433 21.69 -49.60 -29.78
CA SER A 433 22.07 -50.98 -29.95
C SER A 433 22.69 -51.20 -31.34
N PHE A 434 23.85 -51.83 -31.36
CA PHE A 434 24.63 -52.09 -32.57
C PHE A 434 24.67 -53.60 -32.81
N PRO A 435 24.02 -54.13 -33.86
CA PRO A 435 24.17 -55.50 -34.23
C PRO A 435 25.59 -55.72 -34.74
N VAL A 436 26.24 -56.83 -34.32
CA VAL A 436 27.62 -57.16 -34.65
C VAL A 436 27.61 -58.45 -35.42
N THR A 437 28.21 -58.43 -36.61
CA THR A 437 28.50 -59.68 -37.39
C THR A 437 29.87 -60.16 -36.96
N GLY A 438 29.93 -61.31 -36.31
CA GLY A 438 31.16 -61.93 -35.81
C GLY A 438 31.19 -61.95 -34.26
N ASP A 439 32.38 -62.08 -33.69
CA ASP A 439 32.59 -62.19 -32.24
C ASP A 439 32.61 -60.83 -31.60
N SER A 440 31.49 -60.42 -30.96
CA SER A 440 31.34 -59.15 -30.22
C SER A 440 32.28 -59.04 -29.02
N SER A 441 32.84 -60.16 -28.53
CA SER A 441 33.79 -60.14 -27.40
C SER A 441 35.15 -59.54 -27.71
N GLN A 442 35.45 -59.38 -28.98
CA GLN A 442 36.69 -58.74 -29.47
C GLN A 442 36.62 -57.21 -29.31
N ILE A 443 35.44 -56.62 -29.13
CA ILE A 443 35.29 -55.21 -28.98
C ILE A 443 35.37 -54.88 -27.45
N SER A 444 36.32 -54.04 -27.09
CA SER A 444 36.66 -53.79 -25.70
C SER A 444 36.18 -52.40 -25.17
N ALA A 445 36.05 -51.43 -26.09
CA ALA A 445 35.64 -50.08 -25.69
C ALA A 445 34.99 -49.32 -26.86
N VAL A 446 34.29 -48.24 -26.53
CA VAL A 446 33.69 -47.30 -27.48
C VAL A 446 33.92 -45.85 -27.02
N ASP A 447 34.31 -44.99 -27.95
CA ASP A 447 34.18 -43.55 -27.78
C ASP A 447 32.80 -43.11 -28.27
N VAL A 448 32.12 -42.28 -27.50
CA VAL A 448 30.82 -41.73 -27.84
C VAL A 448 30.91 -40.23 -27.94
N GLN A 449 30.55 -39.65 -29.05
CA GLN A 449 30.41 -38.22 -29.22
C GLN A 449 28.94 -37.86 -29.36
N LEU A 450 28.49 -36.89 -28.58
CA LEU A 450 27.16 -36.33 -28.62
C LEU A 450 27.27 -34.85 -28.96
N THR A 451 26.52 -34.40 -29.94
CA THR A 451 26.57 -33.00 -30.41
C THR A 451 25.24 -32.30 -30.17
N ASN A 452 25.31 -31.09 -29.65
CA ASN A 452 24.22 -30.14 -29.59
C ASN A 452 24.64 -28.81 -30.24
N SER A 453 23.78 -27.78 -30.18
CA SER A 453 24.07 -26.44 -30.75
C SER A 453 25.23 -25.70 -30.07
N ALA A 454 25.61 -26.09 -28.86
CA ALA A 454 26.70 -25.47 -28.10
C ALA A 454 28.05 -26.19 -28.26
N GLY A 455 28.07 -27.43 -28.80
CA GLY A 455 29.31 -28.16 -29.00
C GLY A 455 29.19 -29.65 -28.89
N ILE A 456 30.35 -30.31 -28.70
CA ILE A 456 30.48 -31.77 -28.67
C ILE A 456 30.87 -32.20 -27.24
N ALA A 457 30.12 -33.15 -26.70
CA ALA A 457 30.50 -33.91 -25.51
C ALA A 457 31.11 -35.24 -25.93
N THR A 458 32.21 -35.65 -25.33
CA THR A 458 32.91 -36.89 -25.66
C THR A 458 33.08 -37.78 -24.43
N ILE A 459 32.59 -39.02 -24.54
CA ILE A 459 32.86 -40.11 -23.59
C ILE A 459 33.96 -40.96 -24.19
N GLN A 460 35.13 -41.00 -23.58
CA GLN A 460 36.28 -41.72 -24.09
C GLN A 460 36.40 -43.10 -23.48
N ARG A 461 36.66 -44.10 -24.33
CA ARG A 461 37.02 -45.45 -23.94
C ARG A 461 36.06 -46.10 -22.95
N LEU A 462 34.74 -45.90 -23.15
CA LEU A 462 33.71 -46.60 -22.38
C LEU A 462 33.87 -48.11 -22.61
N LYS A 463 34.10 -48.85 -21.54
CA LYS A 463 34.39 -50.29 -21.60
C LYS A 463 33.12 -51.12 -21.71
N PHE A 464 33.18 -52.18 -22.50
CA PHE A 464 32.17 -53.23 -22.61
C PHE A 464 32.33 -54.30 -21.54
#